data_cb85711b5639864949c640919f975592
#
_entry.id   cb85711b5639864949c640919f975592
#
_cell.length_a   1.000
_cell.length_b   1.000
_cell.length_c   1.000
_cell.angle_alpha   90.00
_cell.angle_beta   90.00
_cell.angle_gamma   90.00
#
_symmetry.space_group_name_H-M   'P 1'
#
loop_
_entity.id
_entity.type
_entity.pdbx_description
1 polymer ?
#
loop_
_entity_poly.entity_id
_entity_poly.type
_entity_poly.pdbx_seq_one_letter_code
_entity_poly.pdbx_strand_id
1 'polypeptide(L)'
;MASGDVTAGRLRPGGPASRAREPLTAAQRAAGKVPQRITVFFWIIKILTTAQGEATSDYLDHRIDPPIAAAVAGLAFVVALTLQFRARTYVAWIYWLAADMVAVFGTMCADGLHVELGIPYTVSTTFYAVVLAVILVLWYRTEKTLSIHSIYTRRREAFYWATILATFALGTALGDLTATTLHLGYLASGIMFTLLFAIPGLAHWRLRLNSVVAFWIAYVLTRPLGASYADWMGVPHSVGGLDLGRAHVAIILTIPIVLLVGYLAVSRADVEEPAAPVRQGHGRHRSG
;
A
#
# COMPACT_ATOMS: atom_id res chain seq x y z
N MET A 1 -8.08 77.54 -15.18
CA MET A 1 -9.19 76.61 -14.90
C MET A 1 -8.87 75.31 -15.61
N ALA A 2 -8.31 74.35 -14.88
CA ALA A 2 -7.92 73.04 -15.40
C ALA A 2 -8.63 72.00 -14.53
N SER A 3 -9.55 71.29 -15.15
CA SER A 3 -10.26 70.14 -14.51
C SER A 3 -9.45 68.88 -14.83
N GLY A 4 -8.91 68.26 -13.82
CA GLY A 4 -8.22 66.97 -13.92
C GLY A 4 -9.24 65.83 -13.77
N ASP A 5 -9.22 64.97 -14.78
CA ASP A 5 -10.02 63.75 -14.82
C ASP A 5 -9.26 62.59 -14.17
N VAL A 6 -9.80 62.06 -13.05
CA VAL A 6 -9.22 60.95 -12.33
C VAL A 6 -9.88 59.67 -12.79
N THR A 7 -9.27 58.96 -13.69
CA THR A 7 -9.69 57.61 -14.15
C THR A 7 -9.41 56.59 -13.02
N ALA A 8 -10.47 56.16 -12.34
CA ALA A 8 -10.43 55.06 -11.37
C ALA A 8 -10.18 53.74 -12.10
N GLY A 9 -9.00 53.18 -11.91
CA GLY A 9 -8.66 51.83 -12.36
C GLY A 9 -9.46 50.77 -11.62
N ARG A 10 -10.36 50.08 -12.32
CA ARG A 10 -11.07 48.90 -11.81
C ARG A 10 -10.10 47.74 -11.65
N LEU A 11 -9.83 47.39 -10.43
CA LEU A 11 -9.21 46.13 -10.07
C LEU A 11 -10.17 45.00 -10.48
N ARG A 12 -9.75 44.17 -11.44
CA ARG A 12 -10.44 42.92 -11.81
C ARG A 12 -10.30 41.95 -10.61
N PRO A 13 -11.39 41.32 -10.14
CA PRO A 13 -11.29 40.24 -9.15
C PRO A 13 -10.57 39.06 -9.81
N GLY A 14 -9.43 38.67 -9.24
CA GLY A 14 -8.68 37.50 -9.67
C GLY A 14 -9.55 36.24 -9.61
N GLY A 15 -9.65 35.55 -10.71
CA GLY A 15 -10.28 34.24 -10.81
C GLY A 15 -9.66 33.25 -9.81
N PRO A 16 -10.32 32.12 -9.53
CA PRO A 16 -9.81 31.14 -8.57
C PRO A 16 -8.47 30.59 -9.06
N ALA A 17 -7.38 31.14 -8.52
CA ALA A 17 -6.05 30.62 -8.74
C ALA A 17 -6.08 29.14 -8.34
N SER A 18 -5.80 28.26 -9.30
CA SER A 18 -5.53 26.86 -9.02
C SER A 18 -4.49 26.83 -7.91
N ARG A 19 -4.88 26.40 -6.68
CA ARG A 19 -3.94 26.21 -5.59
C ARG A 19 -2.98 25.12 -6.03
N ALA A 20 -1.87 25.50 -6.64
CA ALA A 20 -0.71 24.65 -6.81
C ALA A 20 -0.42 24.10 -5.42
N ARG A 21 -0.36 22.76 -5.29
CA ARG A 21 -0.06 22.10 -4.01
C ARG A 21 1.30 22.61 -3.56
N GLU A 22 1.34 23.33 -2.45
CA GLU A 22 2.61 23.73 -1.86
C GLU A 22 3.47 22.50 -1.61
N PRO A 23 4.73 22.52 -2.03
CA PRO A 23 5.64 21.41 -1.77
C PRO A 23 5.78 21.20 -0.26
N LEU A 24 5.78 19.93 0.17
CA LEU A 24 5.96 19.57 1.57
C LEU A 24 7.23 20.22 2.13
N THR A 25 7.15 20.78 3.33
CA THR A 25 8.32 21.33 4.02
C THR A 25 9.31 20.20 4.38
N ALA A 26 10.58 20.52 4.56
CA ALA A 26 11.60 19.56 4.98
C ALA A 26 11.21 18.86 6.31
N ALA A 27 10.59 19.59 7.24
CA ALA A 27 10.09 19.05 8.50
C ALA A 27 8.92 18.04 8.27
N GLN A 28 8.01 18.32 7.33
CA GLN A 28 6.90 17.40 7.00
C GLN A 28 7.41 16.13 6.31
N ARG A 29 8.44 16.22 5.47
CA ARG A 29 9.10 15.05 4.88
C ARG A 29 9.81 14.22 5.93
N ALA A 30 10.55 14.86 6.84
CA ALA A 30 11.23 14.18 7.94
C ALA A 30 10.26 13.49 8.93
N ALA A 31 9.03 13.99 9.04
CA ALA A 31 7.96 13.40 9.87
C ALA A 31 7.13 12.31 9.16
N GLY A 32 7.47 11.94 7.92
CA GLY A 32 6.81 10.86 7.17
C GLY A 32 6.87 9.54 7.93
N LYS A 33 5.76 8.79 7.94
CA LYS A 33 5.61 7.52 8.70
C LYS A 33 5.59 6.28 7.80
N VAL A 34 5.69 6.47 6.50
CA VAL A 34 5.73 5.42 5.47
C VAL A 34 6.95 5.61 4.59
N PRO A 35 7.36 4.63 3.76
CA PRO A 35 8.47 4.77 2.84
C PRO A 35 8.34 6.04 2.00
N GLN A 36 9.38 6.87 2.01
CA GLN A 36 9.36 8.16 1.31
C GLN A 36 9.69 8.01 -0.18
N ARG A 37 10.46 6.97 -0.53
CA ARG A 37 10.83 6.63 -1.90
C ARG A 37 10.26 5.27 -2.27
N ILE A 38 9.39 5.23 -3.27
CA ILE A 38 8.87 3.98 -3.82
C ILE A 38 9.88 3.43 -4.82
N THR A 39 10.77 2.60 -4.30
CA THR A 39 11.83 1.96 -5.07
C THR A 39 11.39 0.57 -5.56
N VAL A 40 12.23 -0.08 -6.36
CA VAL A 40 12.02 -1.49 -6.76
C VAL A 40 11.98 -2.39 -5.52
N PHE A 41 12.77 -2.09 -4.48
CA PHE A 41 12.74 -2.84 -3.21
C PHE A 41 11.38 -2.80 -2.54
N PHE A 42 10.69 -1.63 -2.56
CA PHE A 42 9.34 -1.50 -2.04
C PHE A 42 8.39 -2.50 -2.71
N TRP A 43 8.39 -2.58 -4.03
CA TRP A 43 7.50 -3.48 -4.77
C TRP A 43 7.85 -4.95 -4.57
N ILE A 44 9.14 -5.31 -4.52
CA ILE A 44 9.58 -6.67 -4.23
C ILE A 44 9.11 -7.10 -2.84
N ILE A 45 9.42 -6.33 -1.79
CA ILE A 45 9.00 -6.65 -0.42
C ILE A 45 7.47 -6.68 -0.33
N LYS A 46 6.78 -5.76 -0.99
CA LYS A 46 5.32 -5.70 -1.00
C LYS A 46 4.70 -6.97 -1.60
N ILE A 47 5.21 -7.47 -2.73
CA ILE A 47 4.73 -8.72 -3.34
C ILE A 47 5.07 -9.93 -2.45
N LEU A 48 6.29 -9.97 -1.91
CA LEU A 48 6.70 -11.04 -1.00
C LEU A 48 5.84 -11.09 0.27
N THR A 49 5.56 -9.94 0.91
CA THR A 49 4.70 -9.90 2.12
C THR A 49 3.25 -10.25 1.81
N THR A 50 2.74 -9.96 0.60
CA THR A 50 1.40 -10.40 0.21
C THR A 50 1.31 -11.93 0.06
N ALA A 51 2.31 -12.54 -0.57
CA ALA A 51 2.38 -13.99 -0.72
C ALA A 51 2.65 -14.71 0.61
N GLN A 52 3.55 -14.17 1.43
CA GLN A 52 3.86 -14.72 2.74
C GLN A 52 2.65 -14.66 3.69
N GLY A 53 1.93 -13.52 3.69
CA GLY A 53 0.73 -13.33 4.50
C GLY A 53 -0.37 -14.33 4.13
N GLU A 54 -0.57 -14.62 2.82
CA GLU A 54 -1.48 -15.65 2.34
C GLU A 54 -1.08 -17.03 2.88
N ALA A 55 0.15 -17.46 2.59
CA ALA A 55 0.63 -18.78 3.01
C ALA A 55 0.59 -18.96 4.54
N THR A 56 0.79 -17.88 5.31
CA THR A 56 0.73 -17.92 6.78
C THR A 56 -0.70 -18.00 7.28
N SER A 57 -1.61 -17.21 6.72
CA SER A 57 -3.04 -17.26 7.03
C SER A 57 -3.58 -18.67 6.80
N ASP A 58 -3.38 -19.19 5.61
CA ASP A 58 -3.80 -20.53 5.22
C ASP A 58 -3.22 -21.64 6.11
N TYR A 59 -1.94 -21.49 6.49
CA TYR A 59 -1.32 -22.46 7.39
C TYR A 59 -1.98 -22.45 8.77
N LEU A 60 -2.27 -21.26 9.30
CA LEU A 60 -2.89 -21.11 10.62
C LEU A 60 -4.32 -21.66 10.62
N ASP A 61 -5.12 -21.33 9.60
CA ASP A 61 -6.51 -21.79 9.48
C ASP A 61 -6.63 -23.31 9.32
N HIS A 62 -5.60 -23.97 8.77
CA HIS A 62 -5.54 -25.43 8.68
C HIS A 62 -4.99 -26.14 9.91
N ARG A 63 -4.36 -25.41 10.85
CA ARG A 63 -3.70 -26.01 12.02
C ARG A 63 -4.37 -25.65 13.33
N ILE A 64 -5.08 -24.55 13.37
CA ILE A 64 -5.71 -24.00 14.56
C ILE A 64 -7.17 -23.76 14.22
N ASP A 65 -8.04 -23.84 15.20
CA ASP A 65 -9.44 -23.45 15.04
C ASP A 65 -9.55 -22.03 14.46
N PRO A 66 -10.27 -21.81 13.33
CA PRO A 66 -10.26 -20.55 12.60
C PRO A 66 -10.58 -19.30 13.44
N PRO A 67 -11.57 -19.28 14.35
CA PRO A 67 -11.79 -18.16 15.26
C PRO A 67 -10.59 -17.86 16.17
N ILE A 68 -9.88 -18.89 16.62
CA ILE A 68 -8.67 -18.72 17.46
C ILE A 68 -7.53 -18.19 16.61
N ALA A 69 -7.33 -18.73 15.41
CA ALA A 69 -6.33 -18.26 14.46
C ALA A 69 -6.54 -16.77 14.13
N ALA A 70 -7.78 -16.39 13.79
CA ALA A 70 -8.15 -15.00 13.54
C ALA A 70 -7.94 -14.07 14.75
N ALA A 71 -8.22 -14.55 15.98
CA ALA A 71 -7.98 -13.78 17.19
C ALA A 71 -6.48 -13.55 17.44
N VAL A 72 -5.64 -14.58 17.23
CA VAL A 72 -4.17 -14.49 17.40
C VAL A 72 -3.58 -13.55 16.34
N ALA A 73 -3.96 -13.71 15.06
CA ALA A 73 -3.52 -12.84 13.99
C ALA A 73 -4.00 -11.38 14.18
N GLY A 74 -5.24 -11.20 14.61
CA GLY A 74 -5.81 -9.90 14.94
C GLY A 74 -5.06 -9.21 16.08
N LEU A 75 -4.70 -9.96 17.14
CA LEU A 75 -3.88 -9.43 18.24
C LEU A 75 -2.48 -9.03 17.74
N ALA A 76 -1.82 -9.88 16.96
CA ALA A 76 -0.51 -9.59 16.38
C ALA A 76 -0.57 -8.33 15.46
N PHE A 77 -1.61 -8.22 14.64
CA PHE A 77 -1.88 -7.04 13.81
C PHE A 77 -2.06 -5.78 14.67
N VAL A 78 -2.88 -5.83 15.73
CA VAL A 78 -3.10 -4.68 16.63
C VAL A 78 -1.82 -4.26 17.33
N VAL A 79 -0.98 -5.21 17.74
CA VAL A 79 0.34 -4.93 18.35
C VAL A 79 1.26 -4.24 17.33
N ALA A 80 1.40 -4.81 16.12
CA ALA A 80 2.24 -4.25 15.06
C ALA A 80 1.76 -2.84 14.65
N LEU A 81 0.46 -2.66 14.50
CA LEU A 81 -0.14 -1.36 14.17
C LEU A 81 0.04 -0.35 15.29
N THR A 82 -0.03 -0.78 16.56
CA THR A 82 0.24 0.08 17.72
C THR A 82 1.69 0.56 17.73
N LEU A 83 2.65 -0.32 17.43
CA LEU A 83 4.06 0.04 17.28
C LEU A 83 4.23 1.08 16.16
N GLN A 84 3.58 0.85 15.02
CA GLN A 84 3.60 1.76 13.88
C GLN A 84 3.02 3.15 14.23
N PHE A 85 1.88 3.22 14.90
CA PHE A 85 1.29 4.49 15.32
C PHE A 85 2.12 5.22 16.38
N ARG A 86 2.87 4.49 17.22
CA ARG A 86 3.78 5.06 18.22
C ARG A 86 5.09 5.55 17.62
N ALA A 87 5.52 5.02 16.49
CA ALA A 87 6.69 5.50 15.79
C ALA A 87 6.51 6.98 15.40
N ARG A 88 7.51 7.82 15.70
CA ARG A 88 7.49 9.25 15.39
C ARG A 88 7.85 9.54 13.95
N THR A 89 8.66 8.68 13.36
CA THR A 89 9.16 8.75 11.98
C THR A 89 9.11 7.37 11.37
N TYR A 90 9.33 7.27 10.08
CA TYR A 90 9.43 6.00 9.38
C TYR A 90 10.57 5.14 9.94
N VAL A 91 10.25 3.90 10.27
CA VAL A 91 11.19 2.85 10.67
C VAL A 91 10.88 1.61 9.83
N ALA A 92 11.82 1.21 8.97
CA ALA A 92 11.56 0.18 7.94
C ALA A 92 11.00 -1.12 8.53
N TRP A 93 11.62 -1.69 9.57
CA TRP A 93 11.16 -2.96 10.14
C TRP A 93 9.77 -2.87 10.81
N ILE A 94 9.42 -1.73 11.45
CA ILE A 94 8.10 -1.53 12.06
C ILE A 94 7.02 -1.44 10.96
N TYR A 95 7.29 -0.67 9.91
CA TYR A 95 6.37 -0.51 8.79
C TYR A 95 6.12 -1.85 8.09
N TRP A 96 7.17 -2.60 7.77
CA TRP A 96 7.03 -3.87 7.06
C TRP A 96 6.44 -4.97 7.94
N LEU A 97 6.72 -4.96 9.27
CA LEU A 97 6.02 -5.82 10.22
C LEU A 97 4.51 -5.52 10.24
N ALA A 98 4.12 -4.25 10.28
CA ALA A 98 2.70 -3.88 10.23
C ALA A 98 2.07 -4.27 8.88
N ALA A 99 2.79 -4.10 7.76
CA ALA A 99 2.34 -4.50 6.43
C ALA A 99 2.17 -6.02 6.30
N ASP A 100 3.05 -6.79 6.94
CA ASP A 100 2.99 -8.25 6.96
C ASP A 100 1.83 -8.76 7.84
N MET A 101 1.68 -8.20 9.03
CA MET A 101 0.57 -8.57 9.92
C MET A 101 -0.80 -8.18 9.37
N VAL A 102 -0.91 -7.07 8.63
CA VAL A 102 -2.13 -6.73 7.91
C VAL A 102 -2.39 -7.70 6.74
N ALA A 103 -1.32 -8.27 6.15
CA ALA A 103 -1.48 -9.27 5.10
C ALA A 103 -2.14 -10.53 5.68
N VAL A 104 -1.59 -11.09 6.75
CA VAL A 104 -2.14 -12.27 7.43
C VAL A 104 -3.58 -12.02 7.88
N PHE A 105 -3.82 -10.98 8.67
CA PHE A 105 -5.14 -10.70 9.22
C PHE A 105 -6.17 -10.31 8.15
N GLY A 106 -5.76 -9.59 7.10
CA GLY A 106 -6.65 -9.21 6.00
C GLY A 106 -7.10 -10.40 5.15
N THR A 107 -6.24 -11.42 4.98
CA THR A 107 -6.61 -12.72 4.40
C THR A 107 -7.69 -13.40 5.26
N MET A 108 -7.43 -13.57 6.54
CA MET A 108 -8.41 -14.18 7.45
C MET A 108 -9.76 -13.45 7.46
N CYS A 109 -9.77 -12.12 7.31
CA CYS A 109 -11.03 -11.38 7.18
C CYS A 109 -11.80 -11.74 5.90
N ALA A 110 -11.08 -12.00 4.78
CA ALA A 110 -11.70 -12.39 3.52
C ALA A 110 -12.24 -13.83 3.61
N ASP A 111 -11.42 -14.74 4.14
CA ASP A 111 -11.75 -16.15 4.28
C ASP A 111 -12.90 -16.36 5.27
N GLY A 112 -12.93 -15.60 6.37
CA GLY A 112 -14.02 -15.62 7.32
C GLY A 112 -15.39 -15.32 6.70
N LEU A 113 -15.49 -14.40 5.72
CA LEU A 113 -16.73 -14.17 4.98
C LEU A 113 -17.08 -15.32 4.03
N HIS A 114 -16.09 -15.88 3.35
CA HIS A 114 -16.32 -16.90 2.36
C HIS A 114 -16.44 -18.29 2.98
N VAL A 115 -15.43 -18.72 3.76
CA VAL A 115 -15.33 -20.09 4.29
C VAL A 115 -16.30 -20.28 5.46
N GLU A 116 -16.32 -19.34 6.43
CA GLU A 116 -17.13 -19.49 7.65
C GLU A 116 -18.60 -19.15 7.43
N LEU A 117 -18.89 -18.11 6.63
CA LEU A 117 -20.27 -17.67 6.38
C LEU A 117 -20.84 -18.16 5.04
N GLY A 118 -20.06 -18.89 4.23
CA GLY A 118 -20.48 -19.42 2.93
C GLY A 118 -20.87 -18.37 1.90
N ILE A 119 -20.36 -17.15 2.01
CA ILE A 119 -20.68 -16.05 1.09
C ILE A 119 -19.93 -16.26 -0.23
N PRO A 120 -20.60 -16.23 -1.40
CA PRO A 120 -19.93 -16.39 -2.70
C PRO A 120 -18.83 -15.35 -2.93
N TYR A 121 -17.72 -15.74 -3.56
CA TYR A 121 -16.59 -14.85 -3.86
C TYR A 121 -16.98 -13.61 -4.67
N THR A 122 -17.99 -13.69 -5.53
CA THR A 122 -18.52 -12.54 -6.26
C THR A 122 -19.12 -11.49 -5.33
N VAL A 123 -19.79 -11.91 -4.26
CA VAL A 123 -20.41 -11.01 -3.26
C VAL A 123 -19.33 -10.43 -2.35
N SER A 124 -18.42 -11.25 -1.82
CA SER A 124 -17.33 -10.78 -0.93
C SER A 124 -16.38 -9.84 -1.67
N THR A 125 -16.00 -10.14 -2.92
CA THR A 125 -15.19 -9.25 -3.76
C THR A 125 -15.90 -7.90 -3.98
N THR A 126 -17.18 -7.91 -4.32
CA THR A 126 -17.98 -6.68 -4.50
C THR A 126 -18.06 -5.89 -3.21
N PHE A 127 -18.32 -6.55 -2.09
CA PHE A 127 -18.36 -5.92 -0.76
C PHE A 127 -17.06 -5.22 -0.42
N TYR A 128 -15.91 -5.90 -0.53
CA TYR A 128 -14.61 -5.29 -0.22
C TYR A 128 -14.21 -4.20 -1.22
N ALA A 129 -14.61 -4.31 -2.49
CA ALA A 129 -14.41 -3.23 -3.46
C ALA A 129 -15.20 -1.97 -3.08
N VAL A 130 -16.43 -2.12 -2.61
CA VAL A 130 -17.24 -0.99 -2.11
C VAL A 130 -16.63 -0.41 -0.83
N VAL A 131 -16.21 -1.25 0.11
CA VAL A 131 -15.52 -0.79 1.35
C VAL A 131 -14.28 0.02 1.02
N LEU A 132 -13.42 -0.49 0.12
CA LEU A 132 -12.23 0.21 -0.33
C LEU A 132 -12.57 1.55 -0.99
N ALA A 133 -13.55 1.57 -1.89
CA ALA A 133 -13.99 2.79 -2.55
C ALA A 133 -14.51 3.83 -1.54
N VAL A 134 -15.31 3.43 -0.56
CA VAL A 134 -15.80 4.29 0.52
C VAL A 134 -14.65 4.87 1.33
N ILE A 135 -13.67 4.05 1.75
CA ILE A 135 -12.50 4.53 2.51
C ILE A 135 -11.71 5.56 1.69
N LEU A 136 -11.42 5.28 0.42
CA LEU A 136 -10.68 6.20 -0.45
C LEU A 136 -11.44 7.52 -0.68
N VAL A 137 -12.76 7.46 -0.88
CA VAL A 137 -13.61 8.65 -1.03
C VAL A 137 -13.62 9.47 0.26
N LEU A 138 -13.81 8.84 1.42
CA LEU A 138 -13.76 9.51 2.71
C LEU A 138 -12.40 10.15 2.96
N TRP A 139 -11.31 9.41 2.70
CA TRP A 139 -9.96 9.94 2.81
C TRP A 139 -9.76 11.15 1.91
N TYR A 140 -10.15 11.06 0.63
CA TYR A 140 -10.02 12.19 -0.30
C TYR A 140 -10.89 13.38 0.10
N ARG A 141 -12.10 13.15 0.58
CA ARG A 141 -13.00 14.25 1.02
C ARG A 141 -12.46 14.98 2.26
N THR A 142 -11.84 14.26 3.19
CA THR A 142 -11.32 14.82 4.44
C THR A 142 -9.95 15.46 4.28
N GLU A 143 -9.02 14.80 3.56
CA GLU A 143 -7.61 15.21 3.48
C GLU A 143 -7.23 15.86 2.14
N LYS A 144 -8.13 15.82 1.14
CA LYS A 144 -7.95 16.35 -0.23
C LYS A 144 -6.73 15.76 -0.97
N THR A 145 -6.17 14.67 -0.47
CA THR A 145 -5.04 13.97 -1.09
C THR A 145 -5.05 12.50 -0.72
N LEU A 146 -4.65 11.64 -1.66
CA LEU A 146 -4.39 10.22 -1.45
C LEU A 146 -2.90 9.89 -1.59
N SER A 147 -2.03 10.92 -1.61
CA SER A 147 -0.60 10.73 -1.75
C SER A 147 -0.01 10.10 -0.49
N ILE A 148 0.71 9.00 -0.65
CA ILE A 148 1.42 8.33 0.45
C ILE A 148 2.52 9.22 1.05
N HIS A 149 3.13 10.09 0.26
CA HIS A 149 4.14 11.04 0.72
C HIS A 149 3.58 12.11 1.68
N SER A 150 2.24 12.19 1.80
CA SER A 150 1.58 13.15 2.70
C SER A 150 1.21 12.55 4.07
N ILE A 151 1.65 11.32 4.38
CA ILE A 151 1.28 10.60 5.61
C ILE A 151 2.23 11.00 6.75
N TYR A 152 1.93 12.12 7.41
CA TYR A 152 2.64 12.62 8.57
C TYR A 152 1.71 12.92 9.77
N THR A 153 0.38 12.78 9.60
CA THR A 153 -0.60 12.92 10.69
C THR A 153 -1.21 11.57 11.04
N ARG A 154 -1.62 11.40 12.31
CA ARG A 154 -2.28 10.16 12.76
C ARG A 154 -3.55 9.85 11.97
N ARG A 155 -4.32 10.88 11.57
CA ARG A 155 -5.55 10.69 10.79
C ARG A 155 -5.27 10.15 9.40
N ARG A 156 -4.25 10.68 8.69
CA ARG A 156 -3.83 10.18 7.38
C ARG A 156 -3.26 8.76 7.48
N GLU A 157 -2.50 8.50 8.54
CA GLU A 157 -1.98 7.17 8.83
C GLU A 157 -3.12 6.16 9.08
N ALA A 158 -4.18 6.54 9.80
CA ALA A 158 -5.34 5.69 10.00
C ALA A 158 -6.07 5.38 8.69
N PHE A 159 -6.31 6.38 7.83
CA PHE A 159 -6.87 6.14 6.49
C PHE A 159 -5.98 5.24 5.64
N TYR A 160 -4.68 5.43 5.71
CA TYR A 160 -3.71 4.61 5.00
C TYR A 160 -3.81 3.14 5.41
N TRP A 161 -3.76 2.83 6.71
CA TRP A 161 -3.84 1.45 7.20
C TRP A 161 -5.23 0.83 6.97
N ALA A 162 -6.30 1.60 7.09
CA ALA A 162 -7.64 1.14 6.72
C ALA A 162 -7.74 0.80 5.22
N THR A 163 -7.15 1.63 4.35
CA THR A 163 -7.07 1.35 2.92
C THR A 163 -6.28 0.08 2.66
N ILE A 164 -5.12 -0.10 3.31
CA ILE A 164 -4.30 -1.30 3.17
C ILE A 164 -5.10 -2.54 3.58
N LEU A 165 -5.72 -2.54 4.76
CA LEU A 165 -6.53 -3.67 5.23
C LEU A 165 -7.64 -4.03 4.23
N ALA A 166 -8.37 -3.02 3.73
CA ALA A 166 -9.42 -3.24 2.73
C ALA A 166 -8.85 -3.78 1.40
N THR A 167 -7.64 -3.35 0.98
CA THR A 167 -6.99 -3.89 -0.22
C THR A 167 -6.56 -5.34 -0.04
N PHE A 168 -6.18 -5.74 1.16
CA PHE A 168 -5.82 -7.14 1.44
C PHE A 168 -7.05 -8.04 1.37
N ALA A 169 -8.14 -7.69 2.04
CA ALA A 169 -9.37 -8.46 1.98
C ALA A 169 -9.95 -8.53 0.54
N LEU A 170 -9.96 -7.40 -0.17
CA LEU A 170 -10.38 -7.37 -1.58
C LEU A 170 -9.51 -8.28 -2.46
N GLY A 171 -8.20 -8.22 -2.28
CA GLY A 171 -7.28 -8.93 -3.16
C GLY A 171 -7.30 -10.43 -2.94
N THR A 172 -7.49 -10.93 -1.71
CA THR A 172 -7.74 -12.35 -1.43
C THR A 172 -9.03 -12.79 -2.14
N ALA A 173 -10.16 -12.15 -1.85
CA ALA A 173 -11.44 -12.50 -2.47
C ALA A 173 -11.40 -12.45 -4.02
N LEU A 174 -10.63 -11.51 -4.61
CA LEU A 174 -10.46 -11.39 -6.05
C LEU A 174 -9.54 -12.49 -6.61
N GLY A 175 -8.48 -12.85 -5.90
CA GLY A 175 -7.60 -13.96 -6.28
C GLY A 175 -8.36 -15.29 -6.34
N ASP A 176 -9.12 -15.58 -5.29
CA ASP A 176 -9.96 -16.79 -5.22
C ASP A 176 -11.10 -16.78 -6.22
N LEU A 177 -11.73 -15.62 -6.44
CA LEU A 177 -12.74 -15.46 -7.49
C LEU A 177 -12.18 -15.89 -8.86
N THR A 178 -10.97 -15.46 -9.20
CA THR A 178 -10.36 -15.78 -10.49
C THR A 178 -9.88 -17.23 -10.56
N ALA A 179 -9.25 -17.72 -9.50
CA ALA A 179 -8.67 -19.05 -9.47
C ALA A 179 -9.75 -20.14 -9.43
N THR A 180 -10.75 -19.98 -8.56
CA THR A 180 -11.75 -21.00 -8.28
C THR A 180 -13.06 -20.78 -9.05
N THR A 181 -13.70 -19.62 -8.92
CA THR A 181 -15.02 -19.35 -9.53
C THR A 181 -14.93 -19.18 -11.03
N LEU A 182 -13.90 -18.47 -11.55
CA LEU A 182 -13.66 -18.34 -12.99
C LEU A 182 -12.85 -19.49 -13.58
N HIS A 183 -12.47 -20.47 -12.76
CA HIS A 183 -11.75 -21.70 -13.16
C HIS A 183 -10.42 -21.44 -13.90
N LEU A 184 -9.75 -20.31 -13.66
CA LEU A 184 -8.43 -20.06 -14.25
C LEU A 184 -7.33 -20.90 -13.58
N GLY A 185 -7.53 -21.31 -12.32
CA GLY A 185 -6.48 -21.89 -11.48
C GLY A 185 -5.49 -20.86 -10.97
N TYR A 186 -4.70 -21.24 -9.97
CA TYR A 186 -3.82 -20.32 -9.24
C TYR A 186 -2.68 -19.76 -10.10
N LEU A 187 -1.99 -20.58 -10.89
CA LEU A 187 -0.88 -20.13 -11.73
C LEU A 187 -1.32 -19.14 -12.81
N ALA A 188 -2.42 -19.44 -13.54
CA ALA A 188 -2.89 -18.55 -14.59
C ALA A 188 -3.43 -17.24 -14.00
N SER A 189 -4.08 -17.28 -12.84
CA SER A 189 -4.47 -16.08 -12.08
C SER A 189 -3.25 -15.25 -11.70
N GLY A 190 -2.18 -15.86 -11.17
CA GLY A 190 -0.92 -15.18 -10.84
C GLY A 190 -0.28 -14.51 -12.05
N ILE A 191 -0.21 -15.20 -13.20
CA ILE A 191 0.29 -14.64 -14.47
C ILE A 191 -0.58 -13.45 -14.91
N MET A 192 -1.91 -13.61 -14.89
CA MET A 192 -2.85 -12.54 -15.23
C MET A 192 -2.62 -11.30 -14.35
N PHE A 193 -2.54 -11.47 -13.02
CA PHE A 193 -2.30 -10.34 -12.11
C PHE A 193 -0.91 -9.74 -12.26
N THR A 194 0.11 -10.52 -12.66
CA THR A 194 1.44 -10.00 -13.01
C THR A 194 1.36 -9.05 -14.21
N LEU A 195 0.65 -9.46 -15.26
CA LEU A 195 0.44 -8.61 -16.43
C LEU A 195 -0.36 -7.35 -16.08
N LEU A 196 -1.43 -7.49 -15.31
CA LEU A 196 -2.23 -6.35 -14.84
C LEU A 196 -1.43 -5.39 -13.95
N PHE A 197 -0.54 -5.91 -13.09
CA PHE A 197 0.34 -5.10 -12.25
C PHE A 197 1.31 -4.24 -13.05
N ALA A 198 1.77 -4.70 -14.21
CA ALA A 198 2.65 -3.92 -15.08
C ALA A 198 1.93 -2.73 -15.76
N ILE A 199 0.62 -2.81 -15.96
CA ILE A 199 -0.16 -1.80 -16.70
C ILE A 199 -0.07 -0.40 -16.09
N PRO A 200 -0.35 -0.17 -14.78
CA PRO A 200 -0.29 1.18 -14.20
C PRO A 200 1.10 1.82 -14.29
N GLY A 201 2.17 1.04 -14.18
CA GLY A 201 3.54 1.53 -14.37
C GLY A 201 3.78 1.97 -15.83
N LEU A 202 3.37 1.15 -16.78
CA LEU A 202 3.48 1.46 -18.22
C LEU A 202 2.59 2.66 -18.59
N ALA A 203 1.37 2.72 -18.06
CA ALA A 203 0.45 3.84 -18.27
C ALA A 203 0.99 5.14 -17.66
N HIS A 204 1.61 5.08 -16.52
CA HIS A 204 2.28 6.23 -15.93
C HIS A 204 3.41 6.74 -16.85
N TRP A 205 4.25 5.83 -17.33
CA TRP A 205 5.39 6.17 -18.18
C TRP A 205 4.98 6.67 -19.58
N ARG A 206 4.05 5.98 -20.27
CA ARG A 206 3.69 6.28 -21.68
C ARG A 206 2.51 7.25 -21.80
N LEU A 207 1.50 7.13 -20.95
CA LEU A 207 0.25 7.87 -21.02
C LEU A 207 0.17 9.02 -19.99
N ARG A 208 1.24 9.24 -19.21
CA ARG A 208 1.28 10.25 -18.13
C ARG A 208 0.14 10.10 -17.10
N LEU A 209 -0.25 8.86 -16.82
CA LEU A 209 -1.21 8.59 -15.77
C LEU A 209 -0.75 9.23 -14.45
N ASN A 210 -1.66 9.79 -13.67
CA ASN A 210 -1.35 10.40 -12.39
C ASN A 210 -0.64 9.37 -11.48
N SER A 211 0.50 9.75 -10.91
CA SER A 211 1.35 8.85 -10.09
C SER A 211 0.63 8.27 -8.87
N VAL A 212 -0.28 9.02 -8.24
CA VAL A 212 -1.07 8.55 -7.08
C VAL A 212 -2.05 7.48 -7.52
N VAL A 213 -2.71 7.67 -8.66
CA VAL A 213 -3.64 6.68 -9.23
C VAL A 213 -2.89 5.42 -9.65
N ALA A 214 -1.77 5.58 -10.37
CA ALA A 214 -0.92 4.47 -10.78
C ALA A 214 -0.42 3.66 -9.57
N PHE A 215 0.01 4.35 -8.51
CA PHE A 215 0.45 3.71 -7.27
C PHE A 215 -0.66 2.87 -6.65
N TRP A 216 -1.87 3.42 -6.44
CA TRP A 216 -2.94 2.69 -5.78
C TRP A 216 -3.46 1.52 -6.60
N ILE A 217 -3.55 1.65 -7.94
CA ILE A 217 -3.92 0.52 -8.81
C ILE A 217 -2.86 -0.60 -8.69
N ALA A 218 -1.57 -0.26 -8.82
CA ALA A 218 -0.49 -1.23 -8.66
C ALA A 218 -0.52 -1.86 -7.26
N TYR A 219 -0.72 -1.05 -6.21
CA TYR A 219 -0.77 -1.50 -4.82
C TYR A 219 -1.88 -2.54 -4.59
N VAL A 220 -3.09 -2.28 -5.08
CA VAL A 220 -4.22 -3.22 -5.00
C VAL A 220 -3.89 -4.52 -5.74
N LEU A 221 -3.30 -4.43 -6.94
CA LEU A 221 -2.99 -5.60 -7.77
C LEU A 221 -1.88 -6.49 -7.21
N THR A 222 -0.98 -5.96 -6.36
CA THR A 222 0.04 -6.80 -5.70
C THR A 222 -0.58 -7.87 -4.82
N ARG A 223 -1.79 -7.64 -4.30
CA ARG A 223 -2.39 -8.57 -3.35
C ARG A 223 -2.89 -9.86 -4.02
N PRO A 224 -3.80 -9.82 -5.02
CA PRO A 224 -4.21 -11.04 -5.71
C PRO A 224 -3.04 -11.70 -6.45
N LEU A 225 -2.04 -10.91 -6.92
CA LEU A 225 -0.82 -11.45 -7.50
C LEU A 225 -0.05 -12.33 -6.50
N GLY A 226 0.23 -11.79 -5.31
CA GLY A 226 0.97 -12.53 -4.29
C GLY A 226 0.21 -13.75 -3.77
N ALA A 227 -1.10 -13.60 -3.51
CA ALA A 227 -1.98 -14.69 -3.10
C ALA A 227 -1.97 -15.84 -4.11
N SER A 228 -2.24 -15.54 -5.39
CA SER A 228 -2.29 -16.59 -6.43
C SER A 228 -0.97 -17.37 -6.56
N TYR A 229 0.20 -16.72 -6.39
CA TYR A 229 1.47 -17.44 -6.40
C TYR A 229 1.72 -18.21 -5.11
N ALA A 230 1.31 -17.71 -3.96
CA ALA A 230 1.43 -18.43 -2.68
C ALA A 230 0.60 -19.71 -2.70
N ASP A 231 -0.65 -19.62 -3.17
CA ASP A 231 -1.53 -20.77 -3.33
C ASP A 231 -0.97 -21.76 -4.34
N TRP A 232 -0.54 -21.29 -5.52
CA TRP A 232 0.08 -22.15 -6.49
C TRP A 232 1.29 -22.92 -5.94
N MET A 233 2.13 -22.27 -5.14
CA MET A 233 3.26 -22.95 -4.51
C MET A 233 2.83 -23.91 -3.39
N GLY A 234 1.79 -23.56 -2.63
CA GLY A 234 1.40 -24.24 -1.40
C GLY A 234 0.45 -25.41 -1.57
N VAL A 235 -0.48 -25.34 -2.55
CA VAL A 235 -1.53 -26.37 -2.74
C VAL A 235 -1.02 -27.63 -3.46
N PRO A 236 -1.68 -28.79 -3.26
CA PRO A 236 -1.29 -30.05 -3.86
C PRO A 236 -1.31 -30.05 -5.40
N HIS A 237 -0.52 -30.94 -6.01
CA HIS A 237 -0.53 -31.17 -7.46
C HIS A 237 -1.91 -31.51 -8.01
N SER A 238 -2.75 -32.18 -7.23
CA SER A 238 -4.12 -32.56 -7.63
C SER A 238 -5.02 -31.37 -7.97
N VAL A 239 -4.70 -30.19 -7.45
CA VAL A 239 -5.41 -28.93 -7.75
C VAL A 239 -4.54 -27.94 -8.53
N GLY A 240 -3.46 -28.43 -9.17
CA GLY A 240 -2.60 -27.63 -10.05
C GLY A 240 -1.49 -26.84 -9.36
N GLY A 241 -1.16 -27.14 -8.10
CA GLY A 241 -0.09 -26.52 -7.35
C GLY A 241 1.26 -27.24 -7.43
N LEU A 242 2.27 -26.68 -6.74
CA LEU A 242 3.62 -27.25 -6.61
C LEU A 242 3.78 -28.19 -5.41
N ASP A 243 2.79 -28.28 -4.55
CA ASP A 243 2.78 -29.14 -3.34
C ASP A 243 3.95 -28.90 -2.37
N LEU A 244 4.44 -27.69 -2.29
CA LEU A 244 5.50 -27.33 -1.31
C LEU A 244 4.96 -27.28 0.12
N GLY A 245 3.65 -27.15 0.28
CA GLY A 245 2.98 -26.97 1.56
C GLY A 245 3.08 -25.54 2.10
N ARG A 246 1.98 -25.02 2.66
CA ARG A 246 1.80 -23.63 3.10
C ARG A 246 2.87 -23.16 4.10
N ALA A 247 3.24 -24.01 5.07
CA ALA A 247 4.29 -23.69 6.04
C ALA A 247 5.66 -23.43 5.40
N HIS A 248 6.05 -24.29 4.45
CA HIS A 248 7.32 -24.12 3.75
C HIS A 248 7.33 -22.87 2.89
N VAL A 249 6.21 -22.58 2.19
CA VAL A 249 6.08 -21.35 1.40
C VAL A 249 6.20 -20.12 2.30
N ALA A 250 5.52 -20.08 3.46
CA ALA A 250 5.61 -18.98 4.41
C ALA A 250 7.06 -18.77 4.88
N ILE A 251 7.77 -19.83 5.25
CA ILE A 251 9.17 -19.74 5.72
C ILE A 251 10.10 -19.28 4.58
N ILE A 252 9.99 -19.87 3.39
CA ILE A 252 10.82 -19.53 2.24
C ILE A 252 10.66 -18.04 1.87
N LEU A 253 9.43 -17.51 1.91
CA LEU A 253 9.15 -16.11 1.61
C LEU A 253 9.59 -15.16 2.74
N THR A 254 9.56 -15.59 3.99
CA THR A 254 10.02 -14.78 5.13
C THR A 254 11.51 -14.45 5.04
N ILE A 255 12.35 -15.37 4.56
CA ILE A 255 13.80 -15.18 4.48
C ILE A 255 14.16 -13.94 3.63
N PRO A 256 13.77 -13.83 2.36
CA PRO A 256 14.08 -12.65 1.56
C PRO A 256 13.42 -11.37 2.09
N ILE A 257 12.25 -11.44 2.72
CA ILE A 257 11.62 -10.28 3.36
C ILE A 257 12.53 -9.74 4.46
N VAL A 258 12.97 -10.60 5.39
CA VAL A 258 13.85 -10.20 6.51
C VAL A 258 15.17 -9.63 5.99
N LEU A 259 15.78 -10.24 4.98
CA LEU A 259 17.02 -9.75 4.39
C LEU A 259 16.85 -8.38 3.72
N LEU A 260 15.80 -8.20 2.93
CA LEU A 260 15.54 -6.93 2.25
C LEU A 260 15.14 -5.82 3.23
N VAL A 261 14.30 -6.12 4.22
CA VAL A 261 13.93 -5.16 5.27
C VAL A 261 15.16 -4.79 6.12
N GLY A 262 16.02 -5.77 6.45
CA GLY A 262 17.29 -5.52 7.12
C GLY A 262 18.20 -4.61 6.29
N TYR A 263 18.30 -4.86 4.97
CA TYR A 263 19.01 -3.98 4.06
C TYR A 263 18.45 -2.54 4.07
N LEU A 264 17.13 -2.36 3.97
CA LEU A 264 16.51 -1.03 4.03
C LEU A 264 16.73 -0.34 5.37
N ALA A 265 16.70 -1.08 6.48
CA ALA A 265 16.93 -0.52 7.81
C ALA A 265 18.36 0.05 7.97
N VAL A 266 19.34 -0.57 7.30
CA VAL A 266 20.75 -0.11 7.33
C VAL A 266 21.03 0.94 6.26
N SER A 267 20.64 0.69 5.00
CA SER A 267 20.97 1.55 3.86
C SER A 267 20.14 2.81 3.76
N ARG A 268 18.93 2.83 4.38
CA ARG A 268 17.93 3.90 4.25
C ARG A 268 17.60 4.28 2.80
N ALA A 269 17.71 3.33 1.87
CA ALA A 269 17.51 3.55 0.43
C ALA A 269 16.07 4.01 0.07
N ASP A 270 15.13 3.82 0.98
CA ASP A 270 13.71 4.20 0.89
C ASP A 270 13.38 5.51 1.65
N VAL A 271 14.39 6.18 2.21
CA VAL A 271 14.26 7.47 2.89
C VAL A 271 14.83 8.59 2.00
N GLU A 272 14.16 9.73 1.96
CA GLU A 272 14.64 10.90 1.24
C GLU A 272 15.65 11.66 2.12
N GLU A 273 16.90 11.81 1.66
CA GLU A 273 17.88 12.62 2.37
C GLU A 273 17.43 14.08 2.42
N PRO A 274 17.56 14.77 3.58
CA PRO A 274 17.32 16.20 3.66
C PRO A 274 18.20 16.91 2.63
N ALA A 275 17.61 17.74 1.76
CA ALA A 275 18.39 18.56 0.85
C ALA A 275 19.45 19.35 1.64
N ALA A 276 20.72 19.21 1.25
CA ALA A 276 21.81 19.97 1.86
C ALA A 276 21.45 21.47 1.86
N PRO A 277 21.68 22.19 2.95
CA PRO A 277 21.38 23.61 3.01
C PRO A 277 22.11 24.32 1.87
N VAL A 278 21.35 25.04 1.04
CA VAL A 278 21.91 25.87 -0.02
C VAL A 278 22.91 26.81 0.65
N ARG A 279 24.19 26.61 0.41
CA ARG A 279 25.23 27.56 0.85
C ARG A 279 24.88 28.90 0.20
N GLN A 280 24.31 29.81 1.00
CA GLN A 280 24.20 31.20 0.60
C GLN A 280 25.63 31.71 0.44
N GLY A 281 26.04 31.86 -0.82
CA GLY A 281 27.31 32.46 -1.16
C GLY A 281 27.34 33.85 -0.56
N HIS A 282 28.15 34.05 0.46
CA HIS A 282 28.48 35.39 0.93
C HIS A 282 29.14 36.11 -0.23
N GLY A 283 28.33 36.90 -0.94
CA GLY A 283 28.85 37.92 -1.86
C GLY A 283 29.81 38.84 -1.09
N ARG A 284 31.10 38.62 -1.26
CA ARG A 284 32.11 39.60 -0.85
C ARG A 284 31.85 40.85 -1.69
N HIS A 285 31.17 41.84 -1.09
CA HIS A 285 31.30 43.21 -1.53
C HIS A 285 32.77 43.58 -1.42
N ARG A 286 33.49 43.57 -2.55
CA ARG A 286 34.73 44.33 -2.70
C ARG A 286 34.34 45.80 -2.91
N SER A 287 34.38 46.58 -1.85
CA SER A 287 34.51 48.02 -1.92
C SER A 287 35.95 48.33 -2.31
N GLY A 288 36.14 48.84 -3.51
CA GLY A 288 37.30 49.52 -4.01
C GLY A 288 36.90 50.96 -4.35
#